data_79caa7bf22ddbab93aae79848f3bb2f2
#
_entry.id   79caa7bf22ddbab93aae79848f3bb2f2
#
_cell.length_a   1.000
_cell.length_b   1.000
_cell.length_c   1.000
_cell.angle_alpha   90.00
_cell.angle_beta   90.00
_cell.angle_gamma   90.00
#
_symmetry.space_group_name_H-M   'P 1'
#
loop_
_entity.id
_entity.type
_entity.pdbx_description
1 polymer ?
#
loop_
_entity_poly.entity_id
_entity_poly.type
_entity_poly.pdbx_seq_one_letter_code
_entity_poly.pdbx_strand_id
1 'polypeptide(L)'
;MSYVLALTGGIATGKSTADDFFRKKNIPIIDCDQIARELMEPGNASWQAIKDHFGMEYLNSDQTINRKKLGQLVFSNKQALSELNQVTHPLIFDKTVAKIKEYRDFALVILDAPVYFEAGLDNKHVANGVLVITLPEQLQIERLKKRNNLTDQEAINRINSQMPLVEKEKMADFVVANTGTIKELENKLKQVLIKIREEE
;
A
#
# COMPACT_ATOMS: atom_id res chain seq x y z
N MET A 1 -19.71 -13.65 2.89
CA MET A 1 -18.95 -12.38 2.75
C MET A 1 -17.63 -12.72 2.10
N SER A 2 -17.05 -11.81 1.29
CA SER A 2 -15.72 -12.04 0.71
C SER A 2 -14.65 -12.08 1.81
N TYR A 3 -13.70 -12.99 1.71
CA TYR A 3 -12.47 -12.91 2.48
C TYR A 3 -11.62 -11.77 1.92
N VAL A 4 -11.25 -10.81 2.74
CA VAL A 4 -10.38 -9.70 2.36
C VAL A 4 -8.97 -9.98 2.87
N LEU A 5 -8.02 -10.20 1.95
CA LEU A 5 -6.61 -10.39 2.27
C LEU A 5 -5.86 -9.08 2.02
N ALA A 6 -5.39 -8.43 3.07
CA ALA A 6 -4.49 -7.29 2.92
C ALA A 6 -3.13 -7.77 2.41
N LEU A 7 -2.64 -7.16 1.34
CA LEU A 7 -1.33 -7.41 0.76
C LEU A 7 -0.43 -6.21 1.04
N THR A 8 0.62 -6.43 1.80
CA THR A 8 1.61 -5.41 2.13
C THR A 8 3.04 -5.95 2.03
N GLY A 9 4.02 -5.15 2.37
CA GLY A 9 5.43 -5.52 2.31
C GLY A 9 6.32 -4.30 2.35
N GLY A 10 7.62 -4.51 2.26
CA GLY A 10 8.59 -3.44 2.15
C GLY A 10 8.83 -2.99 0.71
N ILE A 11 9.51 -1.87 0.56
CA ILE A 11 9.94 -1.40 -0.75
C ILE A 11 10.84 -2.45 -1.43
N ALA A 12 10.63 -2.68 -2.73
CA ALA A 12 11.36 -3.64 -3.56
C ALA A 12 11.24 -5.13 -3.16
N THR A 13 10.32 -5.51 -2.25
CA THR A 13 10.11 -6.92 -1.86
C THR A 13 9.44 -7.75 -2.95
N GLY A 14 8.84 -7.12 -3.97
CA GLY A 14 8.16 -7.81 -5.07
C GLY A 14 6.66 -7.95 -4.87
N LYS A 15 6.03 -7.06 -4.08
CA LYS A 15 4.58 -7.00 -3.91
C LYS A 15 3.84 -6.93 -5.26
N SER A 16 4.31 -6.13 -6.22
CA SER A 16 3.72 -6.03 -7.56
C SER A 16 3.70 -7.37 -8.31
N THR A 17 4.69 -8.24 -8.10
CA THR A 17 4.70 -9.59 -8.68
C THR A 17 3.62 -10.47 -8.03
N ALA A 18 3.35 -10.26 -6.73
CA ALA A 18 2.22 -10.93 -6.06
C ALA A 18 0.87 -10.40 -6.59
N ASP A 19 0.74 -9.09 -6.83
CA ASP A 19 -0.46 -8.51 -7.47
C ASP A 19 -0.71 -9.15 -8.84
N ASP A 20 0.31 -9.26 -9.68
CA ASP A 20 0.21 -9.89 -11.01
C ASP A 20 -0.23 -11.37 -10.90
N PHE A 21 0.26 -12.09 -9.88
CA PHE A 21 -0.18 -13.46 -9.63
C PHE A 21 -1.67 -13.53 -9.29
N PHE A 22 -2.18 -12.67 -8.42
CA PHE A 22 -3.60 -12.65 -8.06
C PHE A 22 -4.48 -12.20 -9.23
N ARG A 23 -4.05 -11.20 -10.04
CA ARG A 23 -4.74 -10.77 -11.27
C ARG A 23 -4.88 -11.92 -12.28
N LYS A 24 -3.81 -12.68 -12.51
CA LYS A 24 -3.83 -13.86 -13.39
C LYS A 24 -4.81 -14.95 -12.94
N LYS A 25 -5.20 -14.93 -11.66
CA LYS A 25 -6.20 -15.84 -11.09
C LYS A 25 -7.61 -15.26 -11.06
N ASN A 26 -7.83 -14.10 -11.69
CA ASN A 26 -9.08 -13.36 -11.67
C ASN A 26 -9.56 -13.00 -10.25
N ILE A 27 -8.63 -12.83 -9.30
CA ILE A 27 -8.93 -12.34 -7.96
C ILE A 27 -8.93 -10.82 -8.01
N PRO A 28 -10.02 -10.14 -7.59
CA PRO A 28 -10.10 -8.69 -7.57
C PRO A 28 -9.03 -8.09 -6.66
N ILE A 29 -8.46 -6.96 -7.10
CA ILE A 29 -7.49 -6.18 -6.30
C ILE A 29 -8.03 -4.77 -6.12
N ILE A 30 -8.06 -4.33 -4.88
CA ILE A 30 -8.34 -2.96 -4.48
C ILE A 30 -7.00 -2.31 -4.15
N ASP A 31 -6.54 -1.41 -5.00
CA ASP A 31 -5.28 -0.68 -4.86
C ASP A 31 -5.53 0.61 -4.07
N CYS A 32 -5.08 0.67 -2.81
CA CYS A 32 -5.23 1.84 -1.94
C CYS A 32 -4.45 3.07 -2.45
N ASP A 33 -3.30 2.86 -3.11
CA ASP A 33 -2.54 3.96 -3.71
C ASP A 33 -3.30 4.56 -4.92
N GLN A 34 -3.99 3.71 -5.70
CA GLN A 34 -4.84 4.18 -6.79
C GLN A 34 -6.03 4.96 -6.24
N ILE A 35 -6.72 4.47 -5.20
CA ILE A 35 -7.82 5.17 -4.52
C ILE A 35 -7.35 6.54 -4.02
N ALA A 36 -6.18 6.60 -3.36
CA ALA A 36 -5.63 7.85 -2.88
C ALA A 36 -5.35 8.83 -4.03
N ARG A 37 -4.81 8.36 -5.16
CA ARG A 37 -4.56 9.19 -6.36
C ARG A 37 -5.87 9.72 -6.95
N GLU A 38 -6.89 8.87 -7.11
CA GLU A 38 -8.20 9.24 -7.64
C GLU A 38 -8.88 10.30 -6.76
N LEU A 39 -8.85 10.13 -5.44
CA LEU A 39 -9.43 11.10 -4.51
C LEU A 39 -8.71 12.46 -4.50
N MET A 40 -7.45 12.51 -4.96
CA MET A 40 -6.66 13.73 -5.11
C MET A 40 -6.82 14.43 -6.47
N GLU A 41 -7.60 13.86 -7.41
CA GLU A 41 -7.90 14.53 -8.68
C GLU A 41 -8.84 15.72 -8.46
N PRO A 42 -8.75 16.79 -9.28
CA PRO A 42 -9.55 18.00 -9.13
C PRO A 42 -11.05 17.72 -8.99
N GLY A 43 -11.66 18.32 -7.95
CA GLY A 43 -13.06 18.15 -7.64
C GLY A 43 -13.41 16.93 -6.76
N ASN A 44 -12.48 16.04 -6.49
CA ASN A 44 -12.69 14.89 -5.60
C ASN A 44 -12.45 15.24 -4.13
N ALA A 45 -12.87 14.36 -3.23
CA ALA A 45 -12.96 14.65 -1.81
C ALA A 45 -11.61 15.00 -1.15
N SER A 46 -10.54 14.23 -1.41
CA SER A 46 -9.23 14.56 -0.83
C SER A 46 -8.61 15.81 -1.46
N TRP A 47 -8.86 16.06 -2.75
CA TRP A 47 -8.45 17.31 -3.39
C TRP A 47 -9.11 18.52 -2.70
N GLN A 48 -10.43 18.46 -2.45
CA GLN A 48 -11.14 19.53 -1.77
C GLN A 48 -10.61 19.73 -0.35
N ALA A 49 -10.45 18.65 0.41
CA ALA A 49 -9.93 18.71 1.78
C ALA A 49 -8.50 19.31 1.85
N ILE A 50 -7.62 18.95 0.91
CA ILE A 50 -6.26 19.50 0.82
C ILE A 50 -6.32 20.98 0.48
N LYS A 51 -7.13 21.39 -0.48
CA LYS A 51 -7.33 22.79 -0.87
C LYS A 51 -7.84 23.64 0.30
N ASP A 52 -8.82 23.16 1.04
CA ASP A 52 -9.44 23.88 2.15
C ASP A 52 -8.49 24.00 3.35
N HIS A 53 -7.65 23.00 3.59
CA HIS A 53 -6.74 22.97 4.72
C HIS A 53 -5.39 23.66 4.44
N PHE A 54 -4.78 23.39 3.28
CA PHE A 54 -3.44 23.90 2.94
C PHE A 54 -3.46 25.14 2.05
N GLY A 55 -4.59 25.44 1.41
CA GLY A 55 -4.71 26.62 0.57
C GLY A 55 -4.47 26.38 -0.92
N MET A 56 -4.87 27.38 -1.71
CA MET A 56 -4.76 27.33 -3.19
C MET A 56 -3.31 27.37 -3.69
N GLU A 57 -2.37 27.83 -2.90
CA GLU A 57 -0.95 27.87 -3.24
C GLU A 57 -0.33 26.49 -3.42
N TYR A 58 -1.02 25.41 -2.98
CA TYR A 58 -0.62 24.01 -3.20
C TYR A 58 -1.29 23.39 -4.43
N LEU A 59 -1.99 24.20 -5.24
CA LEU A 59 -2.52 23.80 -6.53
C LEU A 59 -1.67 24.35 -7.67
N ASN A 60 -1.64 23.63 -8.78
CA ASN A 60 -1.12 24.10 -10.05
C ASN A 60 -2.16 24.96 -10.78
N SER A 61 -1.78 25.61 -11.89
CA SER A 61 -2.69 26.43 -12.72
C SER A 61 -3.84 25.60 -13.32
N ASP A 62 -3.66 24.31 -13.54
CA ASP A 62 -4.68 23.37 -14.01
C ASP A 62 -5.53 22.77 -12.88
N GLN A 63 -5.46 23.34 -11.69
CA GLN A 63 -6.15 22.89 -10.47
C GLN A 63 -5.68 21.54 -9.90
N THR A 64 -4.72 20.85 -10.48
CA THR A 64 -4.15 19.64 -9.88
C THR A 64 -3.33 19.99 -8.65
N ILE A 65 -3.21 19.05 -7.68
CA ILE A 65 -2.35 19.26 -6.51
C ILE A 65 -0.89 19.35 -6.94
N ASN A 66 -0.21 20.40 -6.50
CA ASN A 66 1.23 20.54 -6.67
C ASN A 66 1.96 19.58 -5.71
N ARG A 67 2.05 18.30 -6.14
CA ARG A 67 2.65 17.22 -5.33
C ARG A 67 4.06 17.51 -4.87
N LYS A 68 4.84 18.27 -5.68
CA LYS A 68 6.21 18.66 -5.32
C LYS A 68 6.20 19.64 -4.16
N LYS A 69 5.38 20.68 -4.22
CA LYS A 69 5.30 21.73 -3.19
C LYS A 69 4.71 21.17 -1.89
N LEU A 70 3.60 20.44 -1.98
CA LEU A 70 2.97 19.79 -0.83
C LEU A 70 3.91 18.74 -0.21
N GLY A 71 4.59 17.94 -1.03
CA GLY A 71 5.58 16.97 -0.57
C GLY A 71 6.73 17.64 0.19
N GLN A 72 7.29 18.75 -0.31
CA GLN A 72 8.33 19.49 0.40
C GLN A 72 7.88 19.95 1.79
N LEU A 73 6.63 20.43 1.91
CA LEU A 73 6.08 20.82 3.20
C LEU A 73 5.99 19.62 4.15
N VAL A 74 5.31 18.55 3.75
CA VAL A 74 5.00 17.43 4.65
C VAL A 74 6.23 16.58 4.98
N PHE A 75 7.24 16.52 4.11
CA PHE A 75 8.49 15.83 4.42
C PHE A 75 9.41 16.61 5.38
N SER A 76 9.28 17.94 5.41
CA SER A 76 10.07 18.80 6.32
C SER A 76 9.34 19.13 7.63
N ASN A 77 8.03 18.93 7.71
CA ASN A 77 7.19 19.30 8.85
C ASN A 77 6.27 18.14 9.25
N LYS A 78 6.59 17.49 10.38
CA LYS A 78 5.81 16.36 10.91
C LYS A 78 4.34 16.72 11.23
N GLN A 79 4.08 17.96 11.65
CA GLN A 79 2.72 18.41 11.93
C GLN A 79 1.92 18.53 10.64
N ALA A 80 2.46 19.15 9.60
CA ALA A 80 1.81 19.24 8.30
C ALA A 80 1.53 17.85 7.70
N LEU A 81 2.44 16.87 7.89
CA LEU A 81 2.20 15.47 7.50
C LEU A 81 1.03 14.87 8.29
N SER A 82 0.98 15.09 9.60
CA SER A 82 -0.13 14.63 10.43
C SER A 82 -1.46 15.22 9.99
N GLU A 83 -1.48 16.52 9.70
CA GLU A 83 -2.66 17.24 9.23
C GLU A 83 -3.12 16.72 7.86
N LEU A 84 -2.19 16.50 6.91
CA LEU A 84 -2.51 15.89 5.62
C LEU A 84 -3.17 14.51 5.80
N ASN A 85 -2.59 13.68 6.68
CA ASN A 85 -3.14 12.37 6.96
C ASN A 85 -4.53 12.45 7.62
N GLN A 86 -4.74 13.39 8.55
CA GLN A 86 -6.04 13.59 9.20
C GLN A 86 -7.15 13.96 8.21
N VAL A 87 -6.88 14.77 7.20
CA VAL A 87 -7.89 15.20 6.24
C VAL A 87 -8.07 14.19 5.08
N THR A 88 -7.08 13.34 4.78
CA THR A 88 -7.15 12.43 3.63
C THR A 88 -7.43 10.98 4.02
N HIS A 89 -6.88 10.46 5.12
CA HIS A 89 -7.03 9.05 5.50
C HIS A 89 -8.48 8.60 5.70
N PRO A 90 -9.36 9.38 6.36
CA PRO A 90 -10.76 8.99 6.50
C PRO A 90 -11.45 8.81 5.14
N LEU A 91 -11.18 9.71 4.19
CA LEU A 91 -11.78 9.68 2.85
C LEU A 91 -11.29 8.46 2.04
N ILE A 92 -10.00 8.15 2.14
CA ILE A 92 -9.40 6.95 1.52
C ILE A 92 -9.99 5.69 2.14
N PHE A 93 -10.13 5.66 3.47
CA PHE A 93 -10.72 4.54 4.19
C PHE A 93 -12.17 4.29 3.75
N ASP A 94 -13.02 5.32 3.75
CA ASP A 94 -14.43 5.21 3.37
C ASP A 94 -14.57 4.70 1.93
N LYS A 95 -13.74 5.21 1.00
CA LYS A 95 -13.73 4.75 -0.38
C LYS A 95 -13.25 3.30 -0.50
N THR A 96 -12.25 2.91 0.30
CA THR A 96 -11.75 1.53 0.36
C THR A 96 -12.83 0.58 0.84
N VAL A 97 -13.54 0.91 1.93
CA VAL A 97 -14.67 0.11 2.44
C VAL A 97 -15.79 0.00 1.43
N ALA A 98 -16.11 1.10 0.73
CA ALA A 98 -17.11 1.07 -0.34
C ALA A 98 -16.69 0.11 -1.47
N LYS A 99 -15.40 0.15 -1.87
CA LYS A 99 -14.86 -0.78 -2.89
C LYS A 99 -14.91 -2.24 -2.44
N ILE A 100 -14.59 -2.54 -1.18
CA ILE A 100 -14.71 -3.90 -0.63
C ILE A 100 -16.17 -4.40 -0.75
N LYS A 101 -17.16 -3.55 -0.46
CA LYS A 101 -18.58 -3.90 -0.59
C LYS A 101 -19.01 -4.19 -2.04
N GLU A 102 -18.41 -3.53 -3.04
CA GLU A 102 -18.65 -3.80 -4.46
C GLU A 102 -18.23 -5.23 -4.86
N TYR A 103 -17.22 -5.79 -4.19
CA TYR A 103 -16.69 -7.14 -4.46
C TYR A 103 -17.21 -8.23 -3.51
N ARG A 104 -18.31 -7.97 -2.80
CA ARG A 104 -18.88 -8.90 -1.78
C ARG A 104 -19.26 -10.28 -2.31
N ASP A 105 -19.45 -10.43 -3.62
CA ASP A 105 -19.85 -11.69 -4.27
C ASP A 105 -18.64 -12.53 -4.72
N PHE A 106 -17.42 -12.03 -4.54
CA PHE A 106 -16.20 -12.78 -4.75
C PHE A 106 -15.81 -13.54 -3.47
N ALA A 107 -15.28 -14.75 -3.60
CA ALA A 107 -14.81 -15.52 -2.45
C ALA A 107 -13.61 -14.82 -1.77
N LEU A 108 -12.71 -14.24 -2.55
CA LEU A 108 -11.49 -13.58 -2.07
C LEU A 108 -11.29 -12.24 -2.80
N VAL A 109 -10.87 -11.22 -2.06
CA VAL A 109 -10.45 -9.90 -2.57
C VAL A 109 -9.10 -9.56 -1.97
N ILE A 110 -8.19 -9.04 -2.79
CA ILE A 110 -6.91 -8.51 -2.32
C ILE A 110 -7.05 -7.01 -2.06
N LEU A 111 -6.71 -6.59 -0.85
CA LEU A 111 -6.55 -5.18 -0.50
C LEU A 111 -5.07 -4.83 -0.57
N ASP A 112 -4.64 -4.26 -1.70
CA ASP A 112 -3.26 -3.83 -1.88
C ASP A 112 -3.00 -2.50 -1.17
N ALA A 113 -2.25 -2.57 -0.07
CA ALA A 113 -1.95 -1.43 0.80
C ALA A 113 -0.47 -1.48 1.28
N PRO A 114 0.48 -0.86 0.56
CA PRO A 114 1.90 -0.88 0.93
C PRO A 114 2.18 -0.36 2.34
N VAL A 115 1.39 0.59 2.80
CA VAL A 115 1.47 1.21 4.14
C VAL A 115 0.32 0.78 5.05
N TYR A 116 -0.12 -0.48 4.96
CA TYR A 116 -1.28 -1.01 5.69
C TYR A 116 -1.21 -0.75 7.19
N PHE A 117 -0.10 -1.11 7.82
CA PHE A 117 0.11 -0.92 9.25
C PHE A 117 0.39 0.55 9.60
N GLU A 118 1.21 1.24 8.81
CA GLU A 118 1.54 2.66 9.02
C GLU A 118 0.29 3.56 8.92
N ALA A 119 -0.69 3.16 8.11
CA ALA A 119 -1.97 3.86 7.99
C ALA A 119 -2.98 3.45 9.07
N GLY A 120 -2.63 2.51 9.96
CA GLY A 120 -3.50 2.02 11.03
C GLY A 120 -4.73 1.26 10.51
N LEU A 121 -4.63 0.62 9.34
CA LEU A 121 -5.74 -0.14 8.76
C LEU A 121 -5.97 -1.47 9.47
N ASP A 122 -4.96 -2.02 10.13
CA ASP A 122 -5.03 -3.17 11.03
C ASP A 122 -6.01 -2.95 12.18
N ASN A 123 -5.97 -1.77 12.80
CA ASN A 123 -6.86 -1.40 13.89
C ASN A 123 -8.33 -1.16 13.45
N LYS A 124 -8.57 -1.05 12.14
CA LYS A 124 -9.90 -0.80 11.57
C LYS A 124 -10.61 -2.08 11.11
N HIS A 125 -9.94 -3.24 11.25
CA HIS A 125 -10.48 -4.55 10.90
C HIS A 125 -11.07 -4.61 9.47
N VAL A 126 -10.40 -4.00 8.49
CA VAL A 126 -10.85 -3.96 7.10
C VAL A 126 -10.50 -5.22 6.31
N ALA A 127 -9.58 -6.03 6.83
CA ALA A 127 -9.15 -7.29 6.25
C ALA A 127 -9.39 -8.44 7.23
N ASN A 128 -9.58 -9.65 6.70
CA ASN A 128 -9.71 -10.89 7.44
C ASN A 128 -8.33 -11.50 7.76
N GLY A 129 -7.33 -11.17 6.94
CA GLY A 129 -5.94 -11.58 7.14
C GLY A 129 -4.97 -10.65 6.43
N VAL A 130 -3.72 -10.71 6.84
CA VAL A 130 -2.64 -9.85 6.30
C VAL A 130 -1.52 -10.73 5.75
N LEU A 131 -1.18 -10.54 4.47
CA LEU A 131 -0.05 -11.15 3.80
C LEU A 131 1.07 -10.11 3.65
N VAL A 132 2.23 -10.41 4.20
CA VAL A 132 3.47 -9.64 4.03
C VAL A 132 4.39 -10.33 3.04
N ILE A 133 4.75 -9.61 1.95
CA ILE A 133 5.85 -10.04 1.08
C ILE A 133 7.15 -9.48 1.65
N THR A 134 8.04 -10.38 2.04
CA THR A 134 9.30 -10.02 2.69
C THR A 134 10.53 -10.33 1.82
N LEU A 135 11.62 -9.62 2.12
CA LEU A 135 12.92 -9.78 1.47
C LEU A 135 14.03 -9.30 2.42
N PRO A 136 15.16 -9.98 2.52
CA PRO A 136 16.32 -9.48 3.24
C PRO A 136 16.72 -8.07 2.79
N GLU A 137 17.09 -7.21 3.74
CA GLU A 137 17.40 -5.79 3.49
C GLU A 137 18.47 -5.59 2.41
N GLN A 138 19.52 -6.42 2.45
CA GLN A 138 20.58 -6.38 1.43
C GLN A 138 20.02 -6.55 0.00
N LEU A 139 19.08 -7.49 -0.18
CA LEU A 139 18.45 -7.71 -1.49
C LEU A 139 17.47 -6.58 -1.84
N GLN A 140 16.82 -5.95 -0.85
CA GLN A 140 16.00 -4.76 -1.10
C GLN A 140 16.88 -3.61 -1.63
N ILE A 141 18.04 -3.35 -1.01
CA ILE A 141 19.01 -2.35 -1.44
C ILE A 141 19.46 -2.61 -2.88
N GLU A 142 19.88 -3.84 -3.19
CA GLU A 142 20.32 -4.23 -4.54
C GLU A 142 19.22 -4.01 -5.59
N ARG A 143 17.99 -4.45 -5.31
CA ARG A 143 16.85 -4.27 -6.22
C ARG A 143 16.49 -2.81 -6.42
N LEU A 144 16.52 -1.99 -5.35
CA LEU A 144 16.26 -0.55 -5.42
C LEU A 144 17.31 0.17 -6.24
N LYS A 145 18.58 -0.09 -6.00
CA LYS A 145 19.70 0.47 -6.78
C LYS A 145 19.52 0.18 -8.27
N LYS A 146 19.28 -1.10 -8.61
CA LYS A 146 19.09 -1.53 -10.00
C LYS A 146 17.86 -0.90 -10.66
N ARG A 147 16.74 -0.81 -9.93
CA ARG A 147 15.47 -0.28 -10.47
C ARG A 147 15.48 1.23 -10.66
N ASN A 148 16.06 1.97 -9.72
CA ASN A 148 15.93 3.42 -9.62
C ASN A 148 17.26 4.17 -9.80
N ASN A 149 18.38 3.47 -10.09
CA ASN A 149 19.73 4.03 -10.23
C ASN A 149 20.16 4.84 -8.99
N LEU A 150 19.96 4.27 -7.80
CA LEU A 150 20.24 4.92 -6.52
C LEU A 150 21.63 4.54 -5.99
N THR A 151 22.16 5.40 -5.14
CA THR A 151 23.27 5.06 -4.24
C THR A 151 22.79 4.15 -3.11
N ASP A 152 23.74 3.51 -2.39
CA ASP A 152 23.40 2.69 -1.21
C ASP A 152 22.67 3.52 -0.15
N GLN A 153 23.16 4.72 0.14
CA GLN A 153 22.56 5.59 1.14
C GLN A 153 21.13 6.03 0.79
N GLU A 154 20.88 6.35 -0.48
CA GLU A 154 19.53 6.70 -0.94
C GLU A 154 18.57 5.49 -0.86
N ALA A 155 19.04 4.28 -1.17
CA ALA A 155 18.26 3.06 -1.04
C ALA A 155 17.92 2.78 0.44
N ILE A 156 18.91 2.86 1.33
CA ILE A 156 18.75 2.70 2.79
C ILE A 156 17.75 3.73 3.33
N ASN A 157 17.89 5.00 2.96
CA ASN A 157 16.99 6.05 3.41
C ASN A 157 15.53 5.78 3.00
N ARG A 158 15.31 5.23 1.79
CA ARG A 158 13.96 4.85 1.33
C ARG A 158 13.40 3.64 2.09
N ILE A 159 14.23 2.66 2.42
CA ILE A 159 13.82 1.51 3.24
C ILE A 159 13.43 2.00 4.63
N ASN A 160 14.27 2.84 5.25
CA ASN A 160 14.07 3.37 6.60
C ASN A 160 12.90 4.39 6.70
N SER A 161 12.35 4.86 5.58
CA SER A 161 11.15 5.70 5.59
C SER A 161 9.84 4.91 5.79
N GLN A 162 9.91 3.58 5.77
CA GLN A 162 8.79 2.68 6.04
C GLN A 162 8.94 1.99 7.39
N MET A 163 7.86 1.42 7.91
CA MET A 163 7.93 0.53 9.07
C MET A 163 8.91 -0.62 8.79
N PRO A 164 9.79 -0.97 9.74
CA PRO A 164 10.70 -2.10 9.58
C PRO A 164 9.96 -3.37 9.18
N LEU A 165 10.49 -4.07 8.18
CA LEU A 165 9.83 -5.24 7.61
C LEU A 165 9.62 -6.34 8.65
N VAL A 166 10.56 -6.50 9.57
CA VAL A 166 10.49 -7.42 10.71
C VAL A 166 9.30 -7.13 11.64
N GLU A 167 8.91 -5.87 11.78
CA GLU A 167 7.72 -5.53 12.58
C GLU A 167 6.43 -5.85 11.82
N LYS A 168 6.40 -5.63 10.49
CA LYS A 168 5.27 -6.05 9.65
C LYS A 168 5.10 -7.58 9.68
N GLU A 169 6.19 -8.33 9.65
CA GLU A 169 6.18 -9.81 9.71
C GLU A 169 5.54 -10.32 11.02
N LYS A 170 5.83 -9.67 12.15
CA LYS A 170 5.25 -10.05 13.45
C LYS A 170 3.73 -9.85 13.53
N MET A 171 3.21 -8.91 12.76
CA MET A 171 1.79 -8.54 12.75
C MET A 171 1.00 -9.23 11.64
N ALA A 172 1.66 -10.02 10.80
CA ALA A 172 1.05 -10.67 9.64
C ALA A 172 0.54 -12.07 9.97
N ASP A 173 -0.58 -12.47 9.34
CA ASP A 173 -1.09 -13.83 9.38
C ASP A 173 -0.31 -14.74 8.41
N PHE A 174 0.16 -14.17 7.30
CA PHE A 174 0.94 -14.87 6.29
C PHE A 174 2.19 -14.08 5.93
N VAL A 175 3.36 -14.75 5.95
CA VAL A 175 4.65 -14.17 5.54
C VAL A 175 5.22 -14.96 4.39
N VAL A 176 5.53 -14.30 3.28
CA VAL A 176 6.10 -14.90 2.09
C VAL A 176 7.43 -14.24 1.71
N ALA A 177 8.52 -14.96 1.91
CA ALA A 177 9.87 -14.51 1.52
C ALA A 177 10.08 -14.68 0.01
N ASN A 178 10.39 -13.54 -0.67
CA ASN A 178 10.64 -13.48 -2.12
C ASN A 178 12.14 -13.46 -2.44
N THR A 179 12.84 -14.50 -1.98
CA THR A 179 14.30 -14.66 -2.17
C THR A 179 14.69 -15.45 -3.40
N GLY A 180 13.74 -16.05 -4.09
CA GLY A 180 13.96 -16.92 -5.23
C GLY A 180 13.41 -16.38 -6.55
N THR A 181 13.05 -17.30 -7.42
CA THR A 181 12.43 -17.02 -8.73
C THR A 181 10.97 -16.60 -8.61
N ILE A 182 10.42 -16.02 -9.68
CA ILE A 182 8.98 -15.69 -9.76
C ILE A 182 8.12 -16.93 -9.55
N LYS A 183 8.52 -18.08 -10.12
CA LYS A 183 7.79 -19.34 -9.98
C LYS A 183 7.75 -19.85 -8.54
N GLU A 184 8.83 -19.67 -7.79
CA GLU A 184 8.88 -20.01 -6.36
C GLU A 184 7.98 -19.08 -5.54
N LEU A 185 7.97 -17.78 -5.83
CA LEU A 185 7.03 -16.84 -5.22
C LEU A 185 5.59 -17.26 -5.51
N GLU A 186 5.24 -17.51 -6.78
CA GLU A 186 3.90 -17.96 -7.17
C GLU A 186 3.48 -19.26 -6.46
N ASN A 187 4.40 -20.20 -6.25
CA ASN A 187 4.10 -21.43 -5.51
C ASN A 187 3.82 -21.15 -4.03
N LYS A 188 4.59 -20.27 -3.38
CA LYS A 188 4.32 -19.85 -2.00
C LYS A 188 2.96 -19.13 -1.88
N LEU A 189 2.62 -18.27 -2.83
CA LEU A 189 1.31 -17.61 -2.88
C LEU A 189 0.15 -18.59 -3.06
N LYS A 190 0.34 -19.66 -3.85
CA LYS A 190 -0.65 -20.75 -3.94
C LYS A 190 -0.88 -21.42 -2.59
N GLN A 191 0.16 -21.64 -1.80
CA GLN A 191 0.02 -22.23 -0.46
C GLN A 191 -0.77 -21.29 0.48
N VAL A 192 -0.58 -19.98 0.38
CA VAL A 192 -1.40 -19.00 1.13
C VAL A 192 -2.88 -19.14 0.73
N LEU A 193 -3.18 -19.23 -0.57
CA LEU A 193 -4.57 -19.41 -1.04
C LEU A 193 -5.21 -20.72 -0.55
N ILE A 194 -4.42 -21.81 -0.42
CA ILE A 194 -4.90 -23.07 0.13
C ILE A 194 -5.26 -22.91 1.60
N LYS A 195 -4.37 -22.32 2.40
CA LYS A 195 -4.61 -22.08 3.84
C LYS A 195 -5.86 -21.24 4.09
N ILE A 196 -6.03 -20.13 3.34
CA ILE A 196 -7.24 -19.30 3.47
C ILE A 196 -8.52 -20.11 3.24
N ARG A 197 -8.52 -21.04 2.28
CA ARG A 197 -9.70 -21.89 2.00
C ARG A 197 -9.95 -22.97 3.06
N GLU A 198 -8.93 -23.36 3.81
CA GLU A 198 -9.04 -24.35 4.90
C GLU A 198 -9.55 -23.72 6.20
N GLU A 199 -9.44 -22.38 6.32
CA GLU A 199 -9.89 -21.61 7.49
C GLU A 199 -11.34 -21.09 7.34
N GLU A 200 -11.93 -21.15 6.13
CA GLU A 200 -13.33 -20.81 5.85
C GLU A 200 -14.29 -22.01 6.11
#